data_19692255586f71c6137814bf2e1d9130
#
_entry.id   19692255586f71c6137814bf2e1d9130
#
_cell.length_a   1.000
_cell.length_b   1.000
_cell.length_c   1.000
_cell.angle_alpha   90.00
_cell.angle_beta   90.00
_cell.angle_gamma   90.00
#
_symmetry.space_group_name_H-M   'P 1'
#
loop_
_entity.id
_entity.type
_entity.pdbx_description
1 polymer ?
#
loop_
_entity_poly.entity_id
_entity_poly.type
_entity_poly.pdbx_seq_one_letter_code
_entity_poly.pdbx_strand_id
1 'polypeptide(L)'
;MKIGICNDHAGVDYKNQLSEYLKEKGYEIVNFGTDTTASMDYPDVAHPLAEAVETGKVDLGIAFCGTGNGIGITLNKHQGIRAGLCWTPEIGKLIKQHNNANVLVMPARFISYETVVAITDAWLTEEFEGGRHQTRIDKMPCCK
;
A
#
# COMPACT_ATOMS: atom_id res chain seq x y z
N MET A 1 13.66 -6.45 5.10
CA MET A 1 12.74 -5.33 4.81
C MET A 1 11.47 -5.48 5.63
N LYS A 2 11.03 -4.39 6.24
CA LYS A 2 9.79 -4.32 7.02
C LYS A 2 8.68 -3.71 6.19
N ILE A 3 7.53 -4.38 6.15
CA ILE A 3 6.34 -3.91 5.45
C ILE A 3 5.22 -3.73 6.47
N GLY A 4 4.70 -2.51 6.57
CA GLY A 4 3.49 -2.23 7.31
C GLY A 4 2.27 -2.61 6.48
N ILE A 5 1.26 -3.21 7.09
CA ILE A 5 0.04 -3.58 6.38
C ILE A 5 -1.16 -3.08 7.18
N CYS A 6 -2.11 -2.44 6.51
CA CYS A 6 -3.35 -2.03 7.14
C CYS A 6 -4.57 -2.35 6.26
N ASN A 7 -5.72 -2.41 6.88
CA ASN A 7 -6.98 -2.70 6.24
C ASN A 7 -8.13 -2.22 7.11
N ASP A 8 -9.25 -1.90 6.47
CA ASP A 8 -10.51 -1.81 7.18
C ASP A 8 -11.18 -3.19 7.24
N HIS A 9 -12.43 -3.24 7.70
CA HIS A 9 -13.19 -4.49 7.85
C HIS A 9 -13.37 -5.27 6.54
N ALA A 10 -13.29 -4.62 5.37
CA ALA A 10 -13.42 -5.29 4.09
C ALA A 10 -12.16 -6.06 3.68
N GLY A 11 -11.01 -5.70 4.23
CA GLY A 11 -9.72 -6.28 3.83
C GLY A 11 -9.11 -7.29 4.79
N VAL A 12 -9.85 -7.76 5.80
CA VAL A 12 -9.31 -8.65 6.85
C VAL A 12 -8.73 -9.94 6.28
N ASP A 13 -9.49 -10.63 5.43
CA ASP A 13 -9.05 -11.92 4.87
C ASP A 13 -7.82 -11.77 4.00
N TYR A 14 -7.81 -10.79 3.11
CA TYR A 14 -6.67 -10.55 2.22
C TYR A 14 -5.43 -10.10 3.00
N LYS A 15 -5.60 -9.25 4.01
CA LYS A 15 -4.48 -8.85 4.87
C LYS A 15 -3.87 -10.07 5.56
N ASN A 16 -4.70 -10.95 6.11
CA ASN A 16 -4.21 -12.14 6.81
C ASN A 16 -3.46 -13.08 5.87
N GLN A 17 -4.04 -13.40 4.71
CA GLN A 17 -3.43 -14.28 3.73
C GLN A 17 -2.14 -13.69 3.15
N LEU A 18 -2.15 -12.41 2.80
CA LEU A 18 -0.98 -11.74 2.23
C LEU A 18 0.15 -11.62 3.26
N SER A 19 -0.19 -11.37 4.52
CA SER A 19 0.81 -11.30 5.59
C SER A 19 1.58 -12.62 5.72
N GLU A 20 0.88 -13.75 5.71
CA GLU A 20 1.54 -15.06 5.77
C GLU A 20 2.40 -15.32 4.53
N TYR A 21 1.88 -15.01 3.35
CA TYR A 21 2.62 -15.14 2.11
C TYR A 21 3.94 -14.34 2.12
N LEU A 22 3.89 -13.10 2.59
CA LEU A 22 5.07 -12.23 2.63
C LEU A 22 6.06 -12.67 3.72
N LYS A 23 5.59 -13.15 4.88
CA LYS A 23 6.46 -13.72 5.90
C LYS A 23 7.23 -14.93 5.38
N GLU A 24 6.59 -15.82 4.65
CA GLU A 24 7.24 -16.97 4.02
C GLU A 24 8.33 -16.56 3.03
N LYS A 25 8.18 -15.39 2.41
CA LYS A 25 9.20 -14.81 1.52
C LYS A 25 10.33 -14.08 2.25
N GLY A 26 10.27 -13.99 3.57
CA GLY A 26 11.32 -13.38 4.39
C GLY A 26 11.09 -11.92 4.77
N TYR A 27 9.93 -11.35 4.47
CA TYR A 27 9.59 -9.99 4.92
C TYR A 27 9.11 -10.00 6.36
N GLU A 28 9.46 -8.96 7.12
CA GLU A 28 8.90 -8.71 8.44
C GLU A 28 7.63 -7.89 8.26
N ILE A 29 6.50 -8.35 8.79
CA ILE A 29 5.19 -7.71 8.64
C ILE A 29 4.77 -7.07 9.95
N VAL A 30 4.38 -5.80 9.89
CA VAL A 30 3.82 -5.05 11.02
C VAL A 30 2.36 -4.74 10.71
N ASN A 31 1.45 -5.25 11.53
CA ASN A 31 0.01 -5.08 11.34
C ASN A 31 -0.48 -3.77 11.97
N PHE A 32 -0.98 -2.86 11.16
CA PHE A 32 -1.62 -1.61 11.58
C PHE A 32 -3.14 -1.65 11.40
N GLY A 33 -3.67 -2.74 10.83
CA GLY A 33 -5.08 -2.84 10.47
C GLY A 33 -5.96 -3.44 11.55
N THR A 34 -7.23 -3.62 11.18
CA THR A 34 -8.17 -4.34 12.03
C THR A 34 -8.11 -5.85 11.77
N ASP A 35 -8.36 -6.63 12.82
CA ASP A 35 -8.43 -8.09 12.74
C ASP A 35 -9.87 -8.61 12.79
N THR A 36 -10.86 -7.71 12.83
CA THR A 36 -12.28 -8.07 12.90
C THR A 36 -13.03 -7.55 11.68
N THR A 37 -14.15 -8.19 11.36
CA THR A 37 -15.04 -7.78 10.27
C THR A 37 -16.07 -6.73 10.72
N ALA A 38 -16.01 -6.28 11.96
CA ALA A 38 -16.86 -5.20 12.45
C ALA A 38 -16.56 -3.90 11.73
N SER A 39 -17.59 -3.18 11.31
CA SER A 39 -17.45 -1.92 10.60
C SER A 39 -16.58 -0.94 11.40
N MET A 40 -15.65 -0.27 10.71
CA MET A 40 -14.74 0.68 11.30
C MET A 40 -14.37 1.76 10.28
N ASP A 41 -13.78 2.84 10.76
CA ASP A 41 -13.35 3.97 9.92
C ASP A 41 -11.92 3.73 9.40
N TYR A 42 -11.77 3.63 8.08
CA TYR A 42 -10.47 3.35 7.46
C TYR A 42 -9.38 4.40 7.78
N PRO A 43 -9.66 5.70 8.01
CA PRO A 43 -8.60 6.64 8.39
C PRO A 43 -7.89 6.28 9.70
N ASP A 44 -8.57 5.61 10.62
CA ASP A 44 -7.99 5.21 11.91
C ASP A 44 -6.84 4.21 11.76
N VAL A 45 -6.79 3.46 10.66
CA VAL A 45 -5.68 2.54 10.36
C VAL A 45 -4.72 3.11 9.31
N ALA A 46 -5.21 4.01 8.46
CA ALA A 46 -4.40 4.62 7.41
C ALA A 46 -3.34 5.58 7.96
N HIS A 47 -3.72 6.46 8.89
CA HIS A 47 -2.78 7.42 9.47
C HIS A 47 -1.61 6.76 10.20
N PRO A 48 -1.81 5.75 11.07
CA PRO A 48 -0.69 5.06 11.69
C PRO A 48 0.27 4.39 10.70
N LEU A 49 -0.25 3.80 9.63
CA LEU A 49 0.60 3.23 8.57
C LEU A 49 1.41 4.31 7.88
N ALA A 50 0.78 5.41 7.50
CA ALA A 50 1.46 6.53 6.85
C ALA A 50 2.60 7.07 7.72
N GLU A 51 2.34 7.32 8.99
CA GLU A 51 3.35 7.80 9.93
C GLU A 51 4.51 6.82 10.07
N ALA A 52 4.23 5.52 10.10
CA ALA A 52 5.27 4.49 10.20
C ALA A 52 6.17 4.47 8.96
N VAL A 53 5.61 4.68 7.76
CA VAL A 53 6.39 4.78 6.51
C VAL A 53 7.20 6.07 6.51
N GLU A 54 6.57 7.21 6.84
CA GLU A 54 7.24 8.51 6.84
C GLU A 54 8.43 8.59 7.81
N THR A 55 8.32 7.95 8.97
CA THR A 55 9.36 7.96 9.99
C THR A 55 10.41 6.85 9.83
N GLY A 56 10.24 5.98 8.85
CA GLY A 56 11.15 4.85 8.62
C GLY A 56 10.99 3.69 9.60
N LYS A 57 9.90 3.67 10.39
CA LYS A 57 9.58 2.55 11.26
C LYS A 57 9.30 1.28 10.45
N VAL A 58 8.70 1.44 9.27
CA VAL A 58 8.61 0.41 8.25
C VAL A 58 9.14 0.99 6.93
N ASP A 59 9.58 0.12 6.03
CA ASP A 59 10.16 0.54 4.75
C ASP A 59 9.09 0.85 3.70
N LEU A 60 8.04 0.04 3.67
CA LEU A 60 6.94 0.14 2.70
C LEU A 60 5.62 -0.14 3.40
N GLY A 61 4.52 0.23 2.75
CA GLY A 61 3.18 -0.05 3.23
C GLY A 61 2.30 -0.75 2.21
N ILE A 62 1.33 -1.52 2.69
CA ILE A 62 0.26 -2.13 1.88
C ILE A 62 -1.05 -1.84 2.60
N ALA A 63 -2.07 -1.43 1.84
CA ALA A 63 -3.36 -1.06 2.43
C ALA A 63 -4.54 -1.61 1.62
N PHE A 64 -5.56 -2.03 2.32
CA PHE A 64 -6.81 -2.54 1.75
C PHE A 64 -8.02 -1.80 2.32
N CYS A 65 -8.95 -1.40 1.47
CA CYS A 65 -10.34 -1.19 1.85
C CYS A 65 -11.23 -1.70 0.71
N GLY A 66 -12.53 -1.56 0.81
CA GLY A 66 -13.45 -2.13 -0.17
C GLY A 66 -13.13 -1.75 -1.60
N THR A 67 -13.03 -0.45 -1.89
CA THR A 67 -12.65 0.09 -3.21
C THR A 67 -11.18 0.49 -3.29
N GLY A 68 -10.49 0.60 -2.16
CA GLY A 68 -9.15 1.18 -2.08
C GLY A 68 -9.11 2.70 -2.14
N ASN A 69 -10.20 3.36 -2.53
CA ASN A 69 -10.23 4.80 -2.72
C ASN A 69 -10.08 5.57 -1.41
N GLY A 70 -10.94 5.31 -0.43
CA GLY A 70 -10.95 6.07 0.82
C GLY A 70 -9.62 5.97 1.56
N ILE A 71 -9.10 4.76 1.71
CA ILE A 71 -7.84 4.54 2.41
C ILE A 71 -6.66 5.15 1.62
N GLY A 72 -6.68 5.06 0.30
CA GLY A 72 -5.65 5.65 -0.55
C GLY A 72 -5.64 7.17 -0.49
N ILE A 73 -6.83 7.80 -0.53
CA ILE A 73 -6.96 9.26 -0.38
C ILE A 73 -6.41 9.71 0.96
N THR A 74 -6.76 9.00 2.04
CA THR A 74 -6.27 9.32 3.38
C THR A 74 -4.75 9.23 3.47
N LEU A 75 -4.17 8.13 2.97
CA LEU A 75 -2.73 7.93 2.95
C LEU A 75 -2.02 9.08 2.23
N ASN A 76 -2.53 9.51 1.08
CA ASN A 76 -1.92 10.58 0.27
C ASN A 76 -2.10 11.99 0.86
N LYS A 77 -2.79 12.16 1.98
CA LYS A 77 -2.78 13.43 2.74
C LYS A 77 -1.47 13.63 3.49
N HIS A 78 -0.68 12.59 3.68
CA HIS A 78 0.63 12.67 4.30
C HIS A 78 1.68 13.04 3.25
N GLN A 79 2.52 14.04 3.55
CA GLN A 79 3.50 14.59 2.61
C GLN A 79 4.50 13.55 2.10
N GLY A 80 4.91 12.61 2.94
CA GLY A 80 5.89 11.59 2.59
C GLY A 80 5.30 10.36 1.93
N ILE A 81 3.99 10.32 1.67
CA ILE A 81 3.32 9.14 1.12
C ILE A 81 2.97 9.33 -0.36
N ARG A 82 3.37 8.36 -1.16
CA ARG A 82 2.87 8.15 -2.51
C ARG A 82 2.19 6.79 -2.55
N ALA A 83 0.89 6.79 -2.28
CA ALA A 83 0.06 5.59 -2.25
C ALA A 83 -0.61 5.41 -3.61
N GLY A 84 -0.41 4.25 -4.22
CA GLY A 84 -0.98 3.94 -5.52
C GLY A 84 -2.08 2.89 -5.44
N LEU A 85 -3.26 3.21 -5.97
CA LEU A 85 -4.37 2.28 -6.10
C LEU A 85 -4.15 1.39 -7.33
N CYS A 86 -4.00 0.08 -7.09
CA CYS A 86 -3.69 -0.89 -8.14
C CYS A 86 -4.72 -2.03 -8.13
N TRP A 87 -5.19 -2.39 -9.33
CA TRP A 87 -6.18 -3.45 -9.52
C TRP A 87 -5.75 -4.49 -10.58
N THR A 88 -4.59 -4.29 -11.19
CA THR A 88 -3.95 -5.26 -12.09
C THR A 88 -2.45 -5.31 -11.81
N PRO A 89 -1.79 -6.45 -12.10
CA PRO A 89 -0.33 -6.56 -11.95
C PRO A 89 0.45 -5.53 -12.75
N GLU A 90 -0.05 -5.16 -13.94
CA GLU A 90 0.61 -4.16 -14.77
C GLU A 90 0.65 -2.79 -14.08
N ILE A 91 -0.47 -2.36 -13.48
CA ILE A 91 -0.50 -1.09 -12.73
C ILE A 91 0.40 -1.17 -11.50
N GLY A 92 0.45 -2.31 -10.83
CA GLY A 92 1.37 -2.53 -9.70
C GLY A 92 2.83 -2.38 -10.09
N LYS A 93 3.20 -2.86 -11.27
CA LYS A 93 4.52 -2.67 -11.84
C LYS A 93 4.81 -1.19 -12.12
N LEU A 94 3.89 -0.53 -12.84
CA LEU A 94 4.05 0.86 -13.29
C LEU A 94 4.07 1.86 -12.14
N ILE A 95 3.30 1.62 -11.07
CA ILE A 95 3.28 2.52 -9.91
C ILE A 95 4.65 2.56 -9.21
N LYS A 96 5.41 1.47 -9.27
CA LYS A 96 6.79 1.44 -8.80
C LYS A 96 7.72 2.12 -9.79
N GLN A 97 7.68 1.72 -11.05
CA GLN A 97 8.59 2.22 -12.08
C GLN A 97 8.47 3.73 -12.30
N HIS A 98 7.26 4.26 -12.28
CA HIS A 98 7.00 5.66 -12.62
C HIS A 98 6.83 6.56 -11.40
N ASN A 99 6.19 6.08 -10.34
CA ASN A 99 5.81 6.94 -9.21
C ASN A 99 6.57 6.62 -7.92
N ASN A 100 7.40 5.58 -7.95
CA ASN A 100 8.14 5.11 -6.78
C ASN A 100 7.23 5.04 -5.54
N ALA A 101 6.05 4.45 -5.72
CA ALA A 101 5.06 4.37 -4.66
C ALA A 101 5.63 3.63 -3.44
N ASN A 102 5.49 4.24 -2.27
CA ASN A 102 5.92 3.63 -1.02
C ASN A 102 4.77 2.96 -0.26
N VAL A 103 3.54 3.11 -0.75
CA VAL A 103 2.38 2.38 -0.25
C VAL A 103 1.58 1.84 -1.43
N LEU A 104 1.30 0.54 -1.41
CA LEU A 104 0.45 -0.13 -2.38
C LEU A 104 -0.97 -0.23 -1.81
N VAL A 105 -1.96 0.23 -2.56
CA VAL A 105 -3.37 0.16 -2.15
C VAL A 105 -4.13 -0.75 -3.10
N MET A 106 -4.95 -1.65 -2.56
CA MET A 106 -5.72 -2.61 -3.36
C MET A 106 -7.19 -2.65 -2.95
N PRO A 107 -8.12 -2.79 -3.95
CA PRO A 107 -9.56 -2.80 -3.70
C PRO A 107 -10.05 -4.20 -3.35
N ALA A 108 -10.13 -4.53 -2.06
CA ALA A 108 -10.39 -5.88 -1.58
C ALA A 108 -11.70 -6.50 -2.12
N ARG A 109 -12.72 -5.68 -2.41
CA ARG A 109 -14.03 -6.18 -2.89
C ARG A 109 -14.10 -6.37 -4.40
N PHE A 110 -13.06 -5.98 -5.15
CA PHE A 110 -13.12 -5.92 -6.61
C PHE A 110 -12.07 -6.77 -7.32
N ILE A 111 -11.17 -7.41 -6.56
CA ILE A 111 -10.13 -8.29 -7.13
C ILE A 111 -10.04 -9.59 -6.34
N SER A 112 -9.55 -10.64 -7.00
CA SER A 112 -9.30 -11.94 -6.35
C SER A 112 -8.01 -11.91 -5.53
N TYR A 113 -7.86 -12.88 -4.63
CA TYR A 113 -6.61 -13.00 -3.87
C TYR A 113 -5.41 -13.30 -4.79
N GLU A 114 -5.59 -14.11 -5.83
CA GLU A 114 -4.53 -14.38 -6.81
C GLU A 114 -4.05 -13.07 -7.47
N THR A 115 -4.98 -12.17 -7.75
CA THR A 115 -4.64 -10.85 -8.29
C THR A 115 -3.90 -10.01 -7.26
N VAL A 116 -4.30 -10.05 -5.99
CA VAL A 116 -3.58 -9.37 -4.90
C VAL A 116 -2.12 -9.80 -4.84
N VAL A 117 -1.87 -11.11 -4.90
CA VAL A 117 -0.49 -11.65 -4.88
C VAL A 117 0.29 -11.18 -6.11
N ALA A 118 -0.31 -11.27 -7.29
CA ALA A 118 0.35 -10.86 -8.53
C ALA A 118 0.71 -9.36 -8.55
N ILE A 119 -0.19 -8.50 -8.07
CA ILE A 119 0.06 -7.06 -7.95
C ILE A 119 1.21 -6.80 -6.97
N THR A 120 1.16 -7.44 -5.81
CA THR A 120 2.15 -7.26 -4.75
C THR A 120 3.53 -7.71 -5.21
N ASP A 121 3.64 -8.87 -5.85
CA ASP A 121 4.90 -9.37 -6.40
C ASP A 121 5.46 -8.42 -7.47
N ALA A 122 4.62 -7.94 -8.38
CA ALA A 122 5.05 -7.00 -9.40
C ALA A 122 5.60 -5.71 -8.78
N TRP A 123 4.91 -5.16 -7.79
CA TRP A 123 5.32 -3.93 -7.12
C TRP A 123 6.62 -4.11 -6.32
N LEU A 124 6.78 -5.23 -5.61
CA LEU A 124 7.96 -5.49 -4.79
C LEU A 124 9.22 -5.81 -5.60
N THR A 125 9.08 -6.38 -6.79
CA THR A 125 10.23 -6.81 -7.61
C THR A 125 10.70 -5.76 -8.61
N GLU A 126 9.91 -4.72 -8.86
CA GLU A 126 10.28 -3.67 -9.78
C GLU A 126 11.15 -2.59 -9.13
N GLU A 127 11.89 -1.87 -9.97
CA GLU A 127 12.73 -0.77 -9.56
C GLU A 127 12.20 0.54 -10.15
N PHE A 128 12.41 1.63 -9.42
CA PHE A 128 12.08 2.97 -9.90
C PHE A 128 13.01 3.37 -11.04
N GLU A 129 12.43 3.86 -12.13
CA GLU A 129 13.19 4.23 -13.33
C GLU A 129 13.91 5.58 -13.21
N GLY A 130 13.46 6.46 -12.31
CA GLY A 130 14.08 7.78 -12.14
C GLY A 130 13.85 8.71 -13.32
N GLY A 131 14.85 9.53 -13.68
CA GLY A 131 14.78 10.42 -14.82
C GLY A 131 13.61 11.40 -14.76
N ARG A 132 12.83 11.47 -15.85
CA ARG A 132 11.66 12.36 -15.94
C ARG A 132 10.61 12.08 -14.86
N HIS A 133 10.53 10.84 -14.37
CA HIS A 133 9.59 10.47 -13.32
C HIS A 133 9.96 11.13 -11.99
N GLN A 134 11.25 11.21 -11.66
CA GLN A 134 11.69 11.92 -10.47
C GLN A 134 11.34 13.41 -10.52
N THR A 135 11.52 14.04 -11.68
CA THR A 135 11.14 15.44 -11.87
C THR A 135 9.65 15.67 -11.56
N ARG A 136 8.80 14.75 -12.00
CA ARG A 136 7.36 14.82 -11.75
C ARG A 136 7.02 14.60 -10.28
N ILE A 137 7.67 13.63 -9.64
CA ILE A 137 7.48 13.36 -8.20
C ILE A 137 7.85 14.61 -7.39
N ASP A 138 8.95 15.27 -7.73
CA ASP A 138 9.41 16.48 -7.02
C ASP A 138 8.41 17.65 -7.12
N LYS A 139 7.53 17.61 -8.11
CA LYS A 139 6.50 18.64 -8.32
C LYS A 139 5.14 18.28 -7.72
N MET A 140 4.98 17.08 -7.14
CA MET A 140 3.72 16.66 -6.53
C MET A 140 3.33 17.48 -5.28
N PRO A 141 4.27 17.80 -4.36
CA PRO A 141 3.91 18.59 -3.19
C PRO A 141 3.43 19.99 -3.57
N CYS A 142 2.30 20.41 -3.02
CA CYS A 142 1.80 21.78 -3.21
C CYS A 142 2.20 22.72 -2.08
N CYS A 143 2.69 22.20 -0.96
CA CYS A 143 3.22 22.93 0.18
C CYS A 143 4.73 22.76 0.25
N LYS A 144 5.46 23.82 0.46
CA LYS A 144 6.93 23.82 0.54
C LYS A 144 7.40 24.00 1.96
#